data_3d84ea3cc2fa2ed1381ff8be3ef21387
#
_entry.id   3d84ea3cc2fa2ed1381ff8be3ef21387
#
_cell.length_a   1.000
_cell.length_b   1.000
_cell.length_c   1.000
_cell.angle_alpha   90.00
_cell.angle_beta   90.00
_cell.angle_gamma   90.00
#
_symmetry.space_group_name_H-M   'P 1'
#
loop_
_entity.id
_entity.type
_entity.pdbx_description
1 polymer ?
#
loop_
_entity_poly.entity_id
_entity_poly.type
_entity_poly.pdbx_seq_one_letter_code
_entity_poly.pdbx_strand_id
1 'polypeptide(L)'
;GKSKPNEYVIFSGHYDHIGILPAVGQDSIANGADDDASGVTAMLTLADYYKKQNKNERTLIFVAFTAEELGMYGSKYFSNHIDADQVVAMINMEMIGKDSKFGPNTVYITGYDQSNLGELMQENLKNTTFKFYPDPYTKQNLFYRSDNAVLAAKGVPAHSFSTSQMDKDEYYHTVKDEVSTLNVQNII
;
A
#
# COMPACT_ATOMS: atom_id res chain seq x y z
N GLY A 1 -2.70 -18.95 10.27
CA GLY A 1 -3.97 -19.40 9.66
C GLY A 1 -4.53 -20.64 10.31
N LYS A 2 -5.84 -20.78 10.33
CA LYS A 2 -6.49 -21.93 11.00
C LYS A 2 -6.56 -23.18 10.16
N SER A 3 -6.89 -23.05 8.88
CA SER A 3 -7.07 -24.17 7.95
C SER A 3 -6.00 -24.25 6.86
N LYS A 4 -5.38 -23.10 6.55
CA LYS A 4 -4.35 -22.94 5.52
C LYS A 4 -3.13 -22.19 6.06
N PRO A 5 -2.44 -22.73 7.07
CA PRO A 5 -1.37 -21.99 7.78
C PRO A 5 -0.14 -21.72 6.90
N ASN A 6 0.05 -22.47 5.82
CA ASN A 6 1.19 -22.33 4.90
C ASN A 6 0.86 -21.48 3.66
N GLU A 7 -0.34 -20.92 3.56
CA GLU A 7 -0.70 -19.92 2.57
C GLU A 7 -0.70 -18.54 3.23
N TYR A 8 0.05 -17.60 2.67
CA TYR A 8 0.27 -16.28 3.26
C TYR A 8 -0.45 -15.19 2.48
N VAL A 9 -1.08 -14.26 3.20
CA VAL A 9 -1.53 -12.98 2.67
C VAL A 9 -0.73 -11.90 3.37
N ILE A 10 -0.08 -11.04 2.61
CA ILE A 10 0.77 -9.97 3.12
C ILE A 10 0.05 -8.64 3.01
N PHE A 11 0.05 -7.87 4.09
CA PHE A 11 -0.33 -6.46 4.14
C PHE A 11 0.92 -5.64 4.45
N SER A 12 1.22 -4.64 3.64
CA SER A 12 2.42 -3.84 3.80
C SER A 12 2.19 -2.35 3.55
N GLY A 13 3.13 -1.58 4.00
CA GLY A 13 3.41 -0.19 3.70
C GLY A 13 4.86 0.08 4.10
N HIS A 14 5.46 1.18 3.70
CA HIS A 14 6.81 1.54 4.12
C HIS A 14 6.78 2.63 5.20
N TYR A 15 7.74 2.56 6.14
CA TYR A 15 7.78 3.49 7.27
C TYR A 15 8.92 4.53 7.18
N ASP A 16 9.78 4.40 6.18
CA ASP A 16 10.78 5.41 5.88
C ASP A 16 10.20 6.51 4.98
N HIS A 17 10.87 7.64 4.95
CA HIS A 17 10.62 8.72 4.00
C HIS A 17 11.95 9.43 3.68
N ILE A 18 11.92 10.44 2.83
CA ILE A 18 13.12 11.10 2.27
C ILE A 18 13.93 11.92 3.28
N GLY A 19 13.41 12.17 4.48
CA GLY A 19 14.18 12.76 5.59
C GLY A 19 14.31 14.26 5.50
N ILE A 20 15.53 14.80 5.41
CA ILE A 20 15.80 16.26 5.45
C ILE A 20 15.89 16.82 4.04
N LEU A 21 15.08 17.83 3.76
CA LEU A 21 15.03 18.57 2.50
C LEU A 21 15.51 20.02 2.67
N PRO A 22 15.70 20.76 1.56
CA PRO A 22 15.86 22.20 1.63
C PRO A 22 14.70 22.87 2.39
N ALA A 23 15.04 23.71 3.36
CA ALA A 23 14.06 24.30 4.25
C ALA A 23 13.05 25.18 3.50
N VAL A 24 11.76 25.04 3.85
CA VAL A 24 10.69 25.95 3.48
C VAL A 24 10.29 26.74 4.75
N GLY A 25 10.71 27.98 4.86
CA GLY A 25 10.63 28.73 6.10
C GLY A 25 11.58 28.16 7.16
N GLN A 26 11.05 27.61 8.24
CA GLN A 26 11.82 26.96 9.30
C GLN A 26 11.73 25.43 9.27
N ASP A 27 10.98 24.89 8.33
CA ASP A 27 10.74 23.45 8.21
C ASP A 27 11.62 22.85 7.12
N SER A 28 12.35 21.79 7.47
CA SER A 28 13.20 21.02 6.56
C SER A 28 12.95 19.52 6.64
N ILE A 29 11.97 19.08 7.43
CA ILE A 29 11.70 17.66 7.65
C ILE A 29 10.54 17.23 6.76
N ALA A 30 10.80 16.28 5.87
CA ALA A 30 9.75 15.59 5.13
C ALA A 30 9.16 14.51 6.02
N ASN A 31 7.95 14.75 6.54
CA ASN A 31 7.32 13.85 7.52
C ASN A 31 6.67 12.61 6.87
N GLY A 32 6.29 12.68 5.59
CA GLY A 32 5.72 11.54 4.89
C GLY A 32 4.37 11.10 5.45
N ALA A 33 3.46 12.05 5.67
CA ALA A 33 2.17 11.74 6.28
C ALA A 33 1.29 10.88 5.36
N ASP A 34 1.25 11.21 4.06
CA ASP A 34 0.62 10.37 3.06
C ASP A 34 1.57 9.29 2.56
N ASP A 35 2.81 9.64 2.33
CA ASP A 35 3.88 8.79 1.80
C ASP A 35 4.91 8.40 2.89
N ASP A 36 4.78 7.27 3.65
CA ASP A 36 3.64 6.35 3.59
C ASP A 36 3.12 6.03 5.00
N ALA A 37 3.08 7.03 5.89
CA ALA A 37 2.47 6.83 7.21
C ALA A 37 0.97 6.49 7.10
N SER A 38 0.30 6.90 6.02
CA SER A 38 -1.10 6.54 5.76
C SER A 38 -1.27 5.03 5.55
N GLY A 39 -0.44 4.42 4.71
CA GLY A 39 -0.44 2.98 4.45
C GLY A 39 -0.02 2.17 5.68
N VAL A 40 1.02 2.60 6.41
CA VAL A 40 1.43 1.95 7.67
C VAL A 40 0.31 1.99 8.70
N THR A 41 -0.43 3.10 8.81
CA THR A 41 -1.56 3.23 9.73
C THR A 41 -2.67 2.24 9.38
N ALA A 42 -3.01 2.11 8.11
CA ALA A 42 -4.00 1.13 7.66
C ALA A 42 -3.53 -0.31 7.92
N MET A 43 -2.27 -0.63 7.63
CA MET A 43 -1.68 -1.94 7.92
C MET A 43 -1.80 -2.31 9.40
N LEU A 44 -1.46 -1.39 10.31
CA LEU A 44 -1.58 -1.60 11.75
C LEU A 44 -3.04 -1.75 12.19
N THR A 45 -3.95 -0.97 11.62
CA THR A 45 -5.40 -1.07 11.88
C THR A 45 -5.94 -2.43 11.46
N LEU A 46 -5.56 -2.92 10.28
CA LEU A 46 -5.92 -4.25 9.80
C LEU A 46 -5.33 -5.35 10.69
N ALA A 47 -4.10 -5.19 11.18
CA ALA A 47 -3.49 -6.16 12.09
C ALA A 47 -4.29 -6.29 13.39
N ASP A 48 -4.70 -5.18 14.00
CA ASP A 48 -5.55 -5.18 15.19
C ASP A 48 -6.94 -5.79 14.92
N TYR A 49 -7.54 -5.42 13.80
CA TYR A 49 -8.84 -5.96 13.38
C TYR A 49 -8.80 -7.49 13.22
N TYR A 50 -7.88 -8.02 12.44
CA TYR A 50 -7.79 -9.46 12.21
C TYR A 50 -7.38 -10.24 13.46
N LYS A 51 -6.53 -9.66 14.31
CA LYS A 51 -6.19 -10.24 15.61
C LYS A 51 -7.45 -10.39 16.48
N LYS A 52 -8.30 -9.39 16.54
CA LYS A 52 -9.57 -9.42 17.29
C LYS A 52 -10.56 -10.43 16.69
N GLN A 53 -10.68 -10.47 15.36
CA GLN A 53 -11.57 -11.43 14.68
C GLN A 53 -11.11 -12.87 14.86
N ASN A 54 -9.83 -13.14 14.80
CA ASN A 54 -9.19 -14.46 14.98
C ASN A 54 -9.90 -15.57 14.18
N LYS A 55 -10.29 -15.30 12.92
CA LYS A 55 -11.06 -16.23 12.06
C LYS A 55 -10.38 -16.49 10.71
N ASN A 56 -9.21 -15.91 10.46
CA ASN A 56 -8.50 -16.04 9.20
C ASN A 56 -8.08 -17.50 8.93
N GLU A 57 -8.37 -17.96 7.72
CA GLU A 57 -7.99 -19.29 7.25
C GLU A 57 -6.49 -19.35 6.95
N ARG A 58 -5.98 -18.35 6.26
CA ARG A 58 -4.58 -18.17 5.87
C ARG A 58 -3.80 -17.45 6.95
N THR A 59 -2.51 -17.63 6.94
CA THR A 59 -1.61 -16.80 7.77
C THR A 59 -1.54 -15.39 7.17
N LEU A 60 -1.77 -14.39 8.02
CA LEU A 60 -1.65 -12.99 7.66
C LEU A 60 -0.32 -12.46 8.16
N ILE A 61 0.44 -11.82 7.29
CA ILE A 61 1.72 -11.19 7.59
C ILE A 61 1.52 -9.68 7.42
N PHE A 62 1.83 -8.93 8.47
CA PHE A 62 1.81 -7.48 8.46
C PHE A 62 3.24 -6.99 8.55
N VAL A 63 3.71 -6.26 7.56
CA VAL A 63 5.10 -5.85 7.46
C VAL A 63 5.23 -4.39 7.08
N ALA A 64 5.97 -3.63 7.88
CA ALA A 64 6.39 -2.28 7.55
C ALA A 64 7.81 -2.35 6.98
N PHE A 65 7.97 -1.98 5.72
CA PHE A 65 9.25 -2.00 5.04
C PHE A 65 10.07 -0.75 5.36
N THR A 66 11.38 -0.88 5.26
CA THR A 66 12.33 0.22 5.38
C THR A 66 13.04 0.45 4.05
N ALA A 67 13.54 1.68 3.86
CA ALA A 67 14.34 2.06 2.71
C ALA A 67 13.65 1.78 1.35
N GLU A 68 12.34 2.00 1.30
CA GLU A 68 11.56 2.02 0.06
C GLU A 68 12.08 3.16 -0.82
N GLU A 69 12.18 4.36 -0.27
CA GLU A 69 12.63 5.60 -0.91
C GLU A 69 14.08 5.52 -1.44
N LEU A 70 14.87 4.62 -0.90
CA LEU A 70 16.24 4.37 -1.34
C LEU A 70 16.33 3.23 -2.37
N GLY A 71 15.19 2.66 -2.77
CA GLY A 71 15.09 1.60 -3.77
C GLY A 71 14.65 0.26 -3.21
N MET A 72 13.68 0.24 -2.32
CA MET A 72 12.97 -0.96 -1.85
C MET A 72 13.90 -1.99 -1.17
N TYR A 73 14.88 -1.55 -0.39
CA TYR A 73 15.85 -2.48 0.21
C TYR A 73 15.20 -3.43 1.20
N GLY A 74 14.23 -2.95 2.00
CA GLY A 74 13.52 -3.78 2.98
C GLY A 74 12.72 -4.89 2.32
N SER A 75 11.91 -4.56 1.31
CA SER A 75 11.12 -5.56 0.59
C SER A 75 11.99 -6.51 -0.24
N LYS A 76 13.09 -6.04 -0.79
CA LYS A 76 14.09 -6.91 -1.45
C LYS A 76 14.67 -7.93 -0.47
N TYR A 77 15.06 -7.48 0.71
CA TYR A 77 15.55 -8.38 1.75
C TYR A 77 14.47 -9.40 2.13
N PHE A 78 13.27 -8.93 2.44
CA PHE A 78 12.14 -9.77 2.82
C PHE A 78 11.82 -10.82 1.76
N SER A 79 11.75 -10.41 0.48
CA SER A 79 11.42 -11.31 -0.63
C SER A 79 12.45 -12.43 -0.85
N ASN A 80 13.68 -12.24 -0.40
CA ASN A 80 14.74 -13.25 -0.45
C ASN A 80 14.73 -14.19 0.77
N HIS A 81 13.90 -13.90 1.78
CA HIS A 81 13.84 -14.68 3.03
C HIS A 81 12.44 -15.28 3.29
N ILE A 82 11.50 -15.06 2.39
CA ILE A 82 10.18 -15.71 2.40
C ILE A 82 10.08 -16.65 1.20
N ASP A 83 9.37 -17.76 1.38
CA ASP A 83 9.02 -18.65 0.28
C ASP A 83 7.87 -18.01 -0.53
N ALA A 84 8.17 -17.52 -1.73
CA ALA A 84 7.20 -16.84 -2.59
C ALA A 84 6.06 -17.77 -3.02
N ASP A 85 6.28 -19.08 -3.12
CA ASP A 85 5.25 -20.06 -3.50
C ASP A 85 4.17 -20.21 -2.42
N GLN A 86 4.45 -19.80 -1.19
CA GLN A 86 3.47 -19.76 -0.10
C GLN A 86 2.68 -18.45 -0.05
N VAL A 87 3.10 -17.42 -0.78
CA VAL A 87 2.43 -16.11 -0.78
C VAL A 87 1.33 -16.10 -1.84
N VAL A 88 0.08 -16.10 -1.40
CA VAL A 88 -1.08 -16.12 -2.31
C VAL A 88 -1.50 -14.72 -2.76
N ALA A 89 -1.19 -13.69 -1.97
CA ALA A 89 -1.41 -12.29 -2.33
C ALA A 89 -0.57 -11.35 -1.45
N MET A 90 -0.20 -10.20 -2.00
CA MET A 90 0.33 -9.06 -1.25
C MET A 90 -0.47 -7.80 -1.59
N ILE A 91 -0.95 -7.15 -0.54
CA ILE A 91 -1.68 -5.89 -0.57
C ILE A 91 -0.75 -4.83 0.04
N ASN A 92 -0.09 -4.07 -0.83
CA ASN A 92 0.75 -2.96 -0.43
C ASN A 92 -0.11 -1.69 -0.40
N MET A 93 -0.21 -1.04 0.74
CA MET A 93 -0.94 0.21 0.88
C MET A 93 0.04 1.36 0.71
N GLU A 94 -0.24 2.24 -0.23
CA GLU A 94 0.68 3.26 -0.70
C GLU A 94 -0.05 4.57 -0.94
N MET A 95 0.18 5.58 -0.09
CA MET A 95 -0.43 6.90 -0.23
C MET A 95 -1.96 6.83 -0.34
N ILE A 96 -2.62 6.46 0.75
CA ILE A 96 -4.08 6.27 0.83
C ILE A 96 -4.79 7.36 1.65
N GLY A 97 -4.06 8.40 2.06
CA GLY A 97 -4.57 9.45 2.93
C GLY A 97 -5.27 10.60 2.20
N LYS A 98 -5.39 10.58 0.89
CA LYS A 98 -6.04 11.65 0.11
C LYS A 98 -7.23 11.13 -0.69
N ASP A 99 -8.09 12.05 -1.15
CA ASP A 99 -9.27 11.67 -1.92
C ASP A 99 -8.90 11.06 -3.26
N SER A 100 -9.50 9.93 -3.56
CA SER A 100 -9.32 9.26 -4.85
C SER A 100 -9.91 10.09 -5.99
N LYS A 101 -9.26 10.04 -7.16
CA LYS A 101 -9.76 10.59 -8.42
C LYS A 101 -11.17 10.11 -8.79
N PHE A 102 -11.52 8.92 -8.36
CA PHE A 102 -12.79 8.28 -8.66
C PHE A 102 -13.89 8.57 -7.64
N GLY A 103 -13.58 9.39 -6.62
CA GLY A 103 -14.51 9.76 -5.57
C GLY A 103 -14.42 8.90 -4.30
N PRO A 104 -15.33 9.08 -3.34
CA PRO A 104 -15.28 8.39 -2.06
C PRO A 104 -15.48 6.88 -2.21
N ASN A 105 -14.95 6.12 -1.25
CA ASN A 105 -14.98 4.65 -1.21
C ASN A 105 -14.34 3.98 -2.43
N THR A 106 -13.36 4.62 -3.03
CA THR A 106 -12.65 4.08 -4.18
C THR A 106 -11.16 4.08 -3.97
N VAL A 107 -10.51 3.08 -4.53
CA VAL A 107 -9.06 2.94 -4.56
C VAL A 107 -8.66 2.46 -5.95
N TYR A 108 -7.49 2.83 -6.44
CA TYR A 108 -6.93 2.21 -7.62
C TYR A 108 -5.84 1.21 -7.26
N ILE A 109 -5.66 0.23 -8.13
CA ILE A 109 -4.71 -0.87 -7.97
C ILE A 109 -3.69 -0.77 -9.10
N THR A 110 -2.42 -0.67 -8.75
CA THR A 110 -1.33 -0.66 -9.74
C THR A 110 -1.17 -2.05 -10.35
N GLY A 111 -0.92 -2.12 -11.66
CA GLY A 111 -0.80 -3.40 -12.35
C GLY A 111 -2.07 -4.25 -12.30
N TYR A 112 -3.25 -3.64 -12.33
CA TYR A 112 -4.55 -4.32 -12.19
C TYR A 112 -4.68 -5.56 -13.07
N ASP A 113 -4.16 -5.50 -14.29
CA ASP A 113 -4.26 -6.59 -15.29
C ASP A 113 -3.14 -7.64 -15.14
N GLN A 114 -2.23 -7.50 -14.18
CA GLN A 114 -1.13 -8.45 -13.95
C GLN A 114 -1.57 -9.68 -13.16
N SER A 115 -2.73 -9.62 -12.49
CA SER A 115 -3.35 -10.76 -11.80
C SER A 115 -4.86 -10.58 -11.73
N ASN A 116 -5.56 -11.60 -11.25
CA ASN A 116 -7.01 -11.53 -11.01
C ASN A 116 -7.38 -11.00 -9.62
N LEU A 117 -6.41 -10.51 -8.82
CA LEU A 117 -6.66 -10.09 -7.44
C LEU A 117 -7.69 -8.96 -7.36
N GLY A 118 -7.55 -7.93 -8.20
CA GLY A 118 -8.49 -6.80 -8.22
C GLY A 118 -9.92 -7.21 -8.56
N GLU A 119 -10.09 -8.10 -9.54
CA GLU A 119 -11.39 -8.64 -9.94
C GLU A 119 -12.04 -9.47 -8.81
N LEU A 120 -11.27 -10.35 -8.18
CA LEU A 120 -11.75 -11.17 -7.06
C LEU A 120 -12.17 -10.31 -5.86
N MET A 121 -11.39 -9.29 -5.54
CA MET A 121 -11.73 -8.35 -4.46
C MET A 121 -13.00 -7.55 -4.80
N GLN A 122 -13.12 -7.07 -6.04
CA GLN A 122 -14.31 -6.32 -6.47
C GLN A 122 -15.57 -7.20 -6.46
N GLU A 123 -15.48 -8.47 -6.88
CA GLU A 123 -16.62 -9.38 -6.81
C GLU A 123 -17.10 -9.59 -5.37
N ASN A 124 -16.18 -9.70 -4.42
CA ASN A 124 -16.51 -9.81 -2.99
C ASN A 124 -17.17 -8.54 -2.43
N LEU A 125 -16.92 -7.38 -3.05
CA LEU A 125 -17.47 -6.08 -2.63
C LEU A 125 -18.68 -5.62 -3.47
N LYS A 126 -19.22 -6.46 -4.37
CA LYS A 126 -20.28 -6.09 -5.32
C LYS A 126 -21.55 -5.51 -4.69
N ASN A 127 -21.84 -5.86 -3.44
CA ASN A 127 -23.00 -5.37 -2.70
C ASN A 127 -22.68 -4.21 -1.74
N THR A 128 -21.52 -3.58 -1.90
CA THR A 128 -21.07 -2.43 -1.11
C THR A 128 -20.90 -1.18 -1.99
N THR A 129 -20.58 -0.06 -1.36
CA THR A 129 -20.22 1.17 -2.07
C THR A 129 -18.74 1.23 -2.48
N PHE A 130 -17.92 0.28 -2.02
CA PHE A 130 -16.49 0.26 -2.28
C PHE A 130 -16.18 -0.25 -3.69
N LYS A 131 -15.26 0.43 -4.38
CA LYS A 131 -14.85 0.08 -5.74
C LYS A 131 -13.35 0.14 -5.92
N PHE A 132 -12.83 -0.85 -6.65
CA PHE A 132 -11.47 -0.88 -7.15
C PHE A 132 -11.42 -0.46 -8.63
N TYR A 133 -10.42 0.32 -8.97
CA TYR A 133 -10.18 0.76 -10.33
C TYR A 133 -8.77 0.39 -10.78
N PRO A 134 -8.53 0.17 -12.07
CA PRO A 134 -7.19 0.16 -12.61
C PRO A 134 -6.47 1.49 -12.35
N ASP A 135 -5.14 1.43 -12.24
CA ASP A 135 -4.28 2.61 -12.14
C ASP A 135 -4.52 3.59 -13.31
N PRO A 136 -4.97 4.84 -13.04
CA PRO A 136 -5.18 5.83 -14.07
C PRO A 136 -3.90 6.53 -14.54
N TYR A 137 -2.76 6.26 -13.90
CA TYR A 137 -1.47 6.93 -14.12
C TYR A 137 -0.46 6.02 -14.83
N THR A 138 -0.91 5.27 -15.82
CA THR A 138 -0.13 4.23 -16.52
C THR A 138 1.22 4.69 -17.06
N LYS A 139 1.35 5.98 -17.42
CA LYS A 139 2.63 6.57 -17.88
C LYS A 139 3.68 6.70 -16.78
N GLN A 140 3.28 6.62 -15.51
CA GLN A 140 4.17 6.76 -14.37
C GLN A 140 4.75 5.42 -13.90
N ASN A 141 4.29 4.30 -14.46
CA ASN A 141 4.75 2.94 -14.13
C ASN A 141 4.70 2.62 -12.63
N LEU A 142 3.64 3.06 -11.94
CA LEU A 142 3.53 2.96 -10.47
C LEU A 142 3.66 1.52 -9.96
N PHE A 143 3.24 0.54 -10.75
CA PHE A 143 3.35 -0.88 -10.39
C PHE A 143 4.79 -1.32 -10.04
N TYR A 144 5.80 -0.70 -10.65
CA TYR A 144 7.21 -1.02 -10.45
C TYR A 144 7.93 -0.09 -9.48
N ARG A 145 7.21 0.82 -8.82
CA ARG A 145 7.80 1.89 -8.02
C ARG A 145 7.60 1.75 -6.52
N SER A 146 6.95 0.68 -6.05
CA SER A 146 6.76 0.42 -4.64
C SER A 146 7.02 -1.04 -4.28
N ASP A 147 6.97 -1.38 -3.02
CA ASP A 147 7.40 -2.65 -2.41
C ASP A 147 6.71 -3.90 -2.98
N ASN A 148 5.52 -3.75 -3.57
CA ASN A 148 4.83 -4.84 -4.26
C ASN A 148 5.67 -5.42 -5.42
N ALA A 149 6.45 -4.58 -6.10
CA ALA A 149 7.17 -4.95 -7.32
C ALA A 149 8.12 -6.14 -7.10
N VAL A 150 8.68 -6.24 -5.91
CA VAL A 150 9.71 -7.25 -5.61
C VAL A 150 9.10 -8.66 -5.53
N LEU A 151 7.94 -8.82 -4.92
CA LEU A 151 7.23 -10.10 -4.89
C LEU A 151 6.49 -10.36 -6.20
N ALA A 152 5.97 -9.33 -6.86
CA ALA A 152 5.38 -9.45 -8.20
C ALA A 152 6.38 -10.04 -9.21
N ALA A 153 7.66 -9.62 -9.14
CA ALA A 153 8.74 -10.18 -9.97
C ALA A 153 9.00 -11.68 -9.73
N LYS A 154 8.54 -12.23 -8.61
CA LYS A 154 8.59 -13.65 -8.25
C LYS A 154 7.29 -14.41 -8.58
N GLY A 155 6.35 -13.76 -9.29
CA GLY A 155 5.08 -14.37 -9.70
C GLY A 155 3.97 -14.31 -8.65
N VAL A 156 4.16 -13.58 -7.57
CA VAL A 156 3.11 -13.35 -6.56
C VAL A 156 2.11 -12.31 -7.07
N PRO A 157 0.78 -12.51 -6.90
CA PRO A 157 -0.20 -11.44 -7.05
C PRO A 157 0.04 -10.34 -6.00
N ALA A 158 0.89 -9.37 -6.33
CA ALA A 158 1.34 -8.32 -5.42
C ALA A 158 1.11 -6.96 -6.06
N HIS A 159 0.29 -6.12 -5.42
CA HIS A 159 -0.16 -4.85 -5.98
C HIS A 159 -0.12 -3.75 -4.93
N SER A 160 0.14 -2.51 -5.37
CA SER A 160 -0.10 -1.33 -4.54
C SER A 160 -1.52 -0.83 -4.72
N PHE A 161 -2.12 -0.47 -3.60
CA PHE A 161 -3.46 0.12 -3.47
C PHE A 161 -3.27 1.56 -3.05
N SER A 162 -3.77 2.50 -3.83
CA SER A 162 -3.56 3.92 -3.59
C SER A 162 -4.79 4.76 -3.91
N THR A 163 -4.88 5.93 -3.28
CA THR A 163 -5.87 6.96 -3.59
C THR A 163 -5.22 8.22 -4.14
N SER A 164 -3.90 8.33 -4.07
CA SER A 164 -3.17 9.54 -4.46
C SER A 164 -3.42 9.96 -5.91
N GLN A 165 -3.66 11.25 -6.11
CA GLN A 165 -3.80 11.84 -7.44
C GLN A 165 -2.43 12.36 -7.92
N MET A 166 -1.60 11.45 -8.42
CA MET A 166 -0.21 11.69 -8.82
C MET A 166 -0.01 12.82 -9.84
N ASP A 167 -1.06 13.25 -10.51
CA ASP A 167 -1.06 14.39 -11.46
C ASP A 167 -1.40 15.74 -10.81
N LYS A 168 -1.78 15.74 -9.52
CA LYS A 168 -2.25 16.93 -8.81
C LYS A 168 -1.65 17.10 -7.42
N ASP A 169 -1.00 16.07 -6.87
CA ASP A 169 -0.44 16.12 -5.54
C ASP A 169 0.79 17.03 -5.49
N GLU A 170 0.60 18.21 -4.89
CA GLU A 170 1.65 19.22 -4.72
C GLU A 170 2.51 18.97 -3.47
N TYR A 171 2.15 17.98 -2.64
CA TYR A 171 2.83 17.71 -1.37
C TYR A 171 3.79 16.51 -1.47
N TYR A 172 3.61 15.65 -2.46
CA TYR A 172 4.45 14.48 -2.69
C TYR A 172 5.94 14.83 -2.69
N HIS A 173 6.72 14.16 -1.86
CA HIS A 173 8.15 14.37 -1.68
C HIS A 173 8.54 15.81 -1.26
N THR A 174 7.72 16.44 -0.45
CA THR A 174 7.98 17.77 0.12
C THR A 174 7.81 17.80 1.64
N VAL A 175 8.33 18.84 2.28
CA VAL A 175 8.08 19.10 3.72
C VAL A 175 6.60 19.39 4.04
N LYS A 176 5.75 19.51 3.02
CA LYS A 176 4.32 19.80 3.19
C LYS A 176 3.44 18.54 3.23
N ASP A 177 4.03 17.37 3.09
CA ASP A 177 3.28 16.11 3.30
C ASP A 177 3.06 15.88 4.79
N GLU A 178 2.02 16.54 5.30
CA GLU A 178 1.67 16.64 6.70
C GLU A 178 0.31 16.03 6.99
N VAL A 179 0.11 15.58 8.24
CA VAL A 179 -1.18 15.01 8.70
C VAL A 179 -2.35 15.94 8.43
N SER A 180 -2.14 17.26 8.50
CA SER A 180 -3.18 18.27 8.22
C SER A 180 -3.67 18.30 6.78
N THR A 181 -2.92 17.68 5.85
CA THR A 181 -3.29 17.58 4.42
C THR A 181 -4.08 16.33 4.10
N LEU A 182 -4.26 15.43 5.07
CA LEU A 182 -4.90 14.14 4.86
C LEU A 182 -6.41 14.20 5.07
N ASN A 183 -7.13 13.39 4.31
CA ASN A 183 -8.47 12.95 4.63
C ASN A 183 -8.40 11.63 5.39
N VAL A 184 -8.37 11.71 6.73
CA VAL A 184 -8.21 10.53 7.60
C VAL A 184 -9.32 9.49 7.40
N GLN A 185 -10.49 9.89 6.89
CA GLN A 185 -11.59 8.95 6.60
C GLN A 185 -11.27 7.98 5.45
N ASN A 186 -10.26 8.27 4.63
CA ASN A 186 -9.81 7.33 3.60
C ASN A 186 -8.92 6.21 4.16
N ILE A 187 -8.39 6.39 5.38
CA ILE A 187 -7.43 5.47 6.00
C ILE A 187 -8.12 4.44 6.92
N ILE A 188 -9.31 4.81 7.45
CA ILE A 188 -10.02 4.04 8.47
C ILE A 188 -11.27 3.35 7.92
#